data_d8b72c7f7cc3fce3fdaf1a176cf7a870
#
_entry.id   d8b72c7f7cc3fce3fdaf1a176cf7a870
#
_cell.length_a   1.000
_cell.length_b   1.000
_cell.length_c   1.000
_cell.angle_alpha   90.00
_cell.angle_beta   90.00
_cell.angle_gamma   90.00
#
_symmetry.space_group_name_H-M   'P 1'
#
loop_
_entity.id
_entity.type
_entity.pdbx_description
1 polymer ?
#
loop_
_entity_poly.entity_id
_entity_poly.type
_entity_poly.pdbx_seq_one_letter_code
_entity_poly.pdbx_strand_id
1 'polypeptide(L)'
;MKILIVGAGIAGPTLAYWLLRSGHEPTLVERAPALREGGYLVDFWGAGFEVAERMGLVPRLMADGYRVREMREVSNSGKRIAHLNPLRVIDGAAAGRFVSIARSDLARATYDSLDGQVETIFGDTVDEITETEDHAAVRFASGAAREFDL
;
A
#
# COMPACT_ATOMS: atom_id res chain seq x y z
N MET A 1 -20.17 -1.64 10.69
CA MET A 1 -20.51 -1.64 9.24
C MET A 1 -19.63 -2.66 8.55
N LYS A 2 -20.22 -3.43 7.63
CA LYS A 2 -19.49 -4.30 6.69
C LYS A 2 -19.09 -3.48 5.48
N ILE A 3 -17.80 -3.40 5.18
CA ILE A 3 -17.27 -2.49 4.16
C ILE A 3 -16.42 -3.29 3.17
N LEU A 4 -16.76 -3.20 1.88
CA LEU A 4 -15.96 -3.80 0.83
C LEU A 4 -14.91 -2.81 0.33
N ILE A 5 -13.67 -3.26 0.25
CA ILE A 5 -12.53 -2.51 -0.29
C ILE A 5 -11.98 -3.24 -1.50
N VAL A 6 -11.96 -2.58 -2.65
CA VAL A 6 -11.44 -3.15 -3.89
C VAL A 6 -9.95 -2.82 -4.04
N GLY A 7 -9.13 -3.86 -4.01
CA GLY A 7 -7.69 -3.82 -4.20
C GLY A 7 -6.90 -4.01 -2.90
N ALA A 8 -5.98 -5.00 -2.89
CA ALA A 8 -5.05 -5.27 -1.79
C ALA A 8 -3.65 -4.69 -2.06
N GLY A 9 -3.58 -3.50 -2.67
CA GLY A 9 -2.34 -2.76 -2.85
C GLY A 9 -1.88 -2.09 -1.54
N ILE A 10 -1.41 -0.85 -1.60
CA ILE A 10 -1.00 -0.09 -0.41
C ILE A 10 -2.20 0.54 0.28
N ALA A 11 -3.08 1.19 -0.49
CA ALA A 11 -4.19 1.97 0.05
C ALA A 11 -5.29 1.10 0.69
N GLY A 12 -5.65 -0.02 0.04
CA GLY A 12 -6.71 -0.91 0.54
C GLY A 12 -6.41 -1.46 1.94
N PRO A 13 -5.27 -2.14 2.16
CA PRO A 13 -4.89 -2.61 3.49
C PRO A 13 -4.73 -1.48 4.51
N THR A 14 -4.21 -0.31 4.10
CA THR A 14 -4.13 0.85 4.98
C THR A 14 -5.52 1.31 5.43
N LEU A 15 -6.50 1.40 4.51
CA LEU A 15 -7.87 1.74 4.86
C LEU A 15 -8.50 0.67 5.75
N ALA A 16 -8.33 -0.61 5.41
CA ALA A 16 -8.84 -1.73 6.21
C ALA A 16 -8.31 -1.71 7.65
N TYR A 17 -7.03 -1.39 7.84
CA TYR A 17 -6.40 -1.24 9.16
C TYR A 17 -7.13 -0.20 10.03
N TRP A 18 -7.45 0.97 9.48
CA TRP A 18 -8.11 2.03 10.22
C TRP A 18 -9.59 1.75 10.44
N LEU A 19 -10.27 1.14 9.47
CA LEU A 19 -11.67 0.73 9.61
C LEU A 19 -11.84 -0.34 10.70
N LEU A 20 -10.96 -1.33 10.72
CA LEU A 20 -10.95 -2.36 11.78
C LEU A 20 -10.79 -1.73 13.17
N ARG A 21 -9.86 -0.78 13.33
CA ARG A 21 -9.66 -0.05 14.60
C ARG A 21 -10.80 0.90 14.98
N SER A 22 -11.62 1.26 14.01
CA SER A 22 -12.83 2.07 14.22
C SER A 22 -14.09 1.21 14.48
N GLY A 23 -13.91 -0.12 14.62
CA GLY A 23 -15.03 -1.03 14.93
C GLY A 23 -15.86 -1.42 13.71
N HIS A 24 -15.33 -1.30 12.51
CA HIS A 24 -15.94 -1.77 11.27
C HIS A 24 -15.42 -3.15 10.87
N GLU A 25 -16.10 -3.80 9.94
CA GLU A 25 -15.77 -5.12 9.40
C GLU A 25 -15.36 -4.99 7.92
N PRO A 26 -14.10 -4.62 7.62
CA PRO A 26 -13.64 -4.52 6.24
C PRO A 26 -13.41 -5.91 5.62
N THR A 27 -13.74 -6.04 4.33
CA THR A 27 -13.37 -7.16 3.47
C THR A 27 -12.59 -6.60 2.28
N LEU A 28 -11.43 -7.19 1.99
CA LEU A 28 -10.64 -6.86 0.80
C LEU A 28 -10.97 -7.81 -0.35
N VAL A 29 -11.09 -7.30 -1.57
CA VAL A 29 -11.10 -8.13 -2.79
C VAL A 29 -9.94 -7.69 -3.69
N GLU A 30 -9.14 -8.64 -4.18
CA GLU A 30 -7.97 -8.39 -5.04
C GLU A 30 -8.03 -9.31 -6.26
N ARG A 31 -7.95 -8.71 -7.45
CA ARG A 31 -7.97 -9.43 -8.72
C ARG A 31 -6.80 -10.39 -8.90
N ALA A 32 -5.63 -10.06 -8.40
CA ALA A 32 -4.48 -10.95 -8.46
C ALA A 32 -4.68 -12.14 -7.50
N PRO A 33 -4.14 -13.33 -7.83
CA PRO A 33 -4.28 -14.52 -6.98
C PRO A 33 -3.49 -14.45 -5.67
N ALA A 34 -2.61 -13.46 -5.54
CA ALA A 34 -1.83 -13.18 -4.34
C ALA A 34 -1.33 -11.72 -4.37
N LEU A 35 -0.70 -11.27 -3.29
CA LEU A 35 0.02 -10.00 -3.28
C LEU A 35 1.09 -9.99 -4.37
N ARG A 36 1.14 -8.92 -5.15
CA ARG A 36 2.10 -8.78 -6.24
C ARG A 36 3.52 -8.68 -5.70
N GLU A 37 4.42 -9.39 -6.34
CA GLU A 37 5.85 -9.31 -6.10
C GLU A 37 6.52 -8.39 -7.12
N GLY A 38 7.68 -7.82 -6.75
CA GLY A 38 8.45 -6.91 -7.59
C GLY A 38 7.80 -5.54 -7.75
N GLY A 39 8.25 -4.81 -8.76
CA GLY A 39 7.82 -3.45 -9.05
C GLY A 39 8.97 -2.45 -8.93
N TYR A 40 8.64 -1.18 -9.06
CA TYR A 40 9.61 -0.09 -8.96
C TYR A 40 9.79 0.38 -7.51
N LEU A 41 10.90 1.05 -7.26
CA LEU A 41 11.11 1.77 -6.00
C LEU A 41 10.20 2.99 -5.94
N VAL A 42 9.66 3.24 -4.77
CA VAL A 42 8.94 4.46 -4.42
C VAL A 42 9.72 5.22 -3.36
N ASP A 43 9.79 6.51 -3.52
CA ASP A 43 10.31 7.41 -2.50
C ASP A 43 9.17 7.76 -1.56
N PHE A 44 9.21 7.19 -0.36
CA PHE A 44 8.13 7.22 0.61
C PHE A 44 8.41 8.25 1.70
N TRP A 45 7.59 9.29 1.78
CA TRP A 45 7.71 10.43 2.68
C TRP A 45 6.39 11.19 2.82
N GLY A 46 6.38 12.30 3.60
CA GLY A 46 5.22 13.18 3.75
C GLY A 46 4.05 12.50 4.44
N ALA A 47 2.82 12.79 4.01
CA ALA A 47 1.59 12.31 4.64
C ALA A 47 1.50 10.77 4.70
N GLY A 48 1.99 10.08 3.67
CA GLY A 48 2.06 8.61 3.69
C GLY A 48 2.95 8.08 4.80
N PHE A 49 4.09 8.71 5.02
CA PHE A 49 5.01 8.35 6.11
C PHE A 49 4.37 8.59 7.49
N GLU A 50 3.62 9.68 7.66
CA GLU A 50 2.86 9.95 8.90
C GLU A 50 1.82 8.87 9.20
N VAL A 51 1.12 8.41 8.18
CA VAL A 51 0.17 7.29 8.31
C VAL A 51 0.90 6.02 8.74
N ALA A 52 2.04 5.70 8.10
CA ALA A 52 2.85 4.53 8.46
C ALA A 52 3.41 4.62 9.89
N GLU A 53 3.79 5.81 10.36
CA GLU A 53 4.18 6.03 11.77
C GLU A 53 3.05 5.69 12.74
N ARG A 54 1.85 6.19 12.48
CA ARG A 54 0.66 5.89 13.30
C ARG A 54 0.28 4.41 13.28
N MET A 55 0.61 3.71 12.19
CA MET A 55 0.43 2.26 12.07
C MET A 55 1.57 1.46 12.73
N GLY A 56 2.65 2.11 13.19
CA GLY A 56 3.82 1.45 13.77
C GLY A 56 4.70 0.74 12.74
N LEU A 57 4.58 1.06 11.45
CA LEU A 57 5.28 0.38 10.35
C LEU A 57 6.69 0.88 10.10
N VAL A 58 7.05 2.08 10.57
CA VAL A 58 8.33 2.73 10.25
C VAL A 58 9.55 1.83 10.51
N PRO A 59 9.68 1.11 11.64
CA PRO A 59 10.84 0.25 11.85
C PRO A 59 11.03 -0.80 10.75
N ARG A 60 9.93 -1.42 10.30
CA ARG A 60 9.94 -2.39 9.21
C ARG A 60 10.29 -1.74 7.87
N LEU A 61 9.64 -0.62 7.54
CA LEU A 61 9.90 0.09 6.28
C LEU A 61 11.35 0.56 6.18
N MET A 62 11.95 0.96 7.29
CA MET A 62 13.37 1.36 7.34
C MET A 62 14.32 0.17 7.22
N ALA A 63 13.91 -1.03 7.68
CA ALA A 63 14.68 -2.26 7.55
C ALA A 63 14.61 -2.84 6.13
N ASP A 64 13.42 -2.81 5.51
CA ASP A 64 13.17 -3.36 4.17
C ASP A 64 13.56 -2.37 3.05
N GLY A 65 13.68 -1.10 3.38
CA GLY A 65 13.94 -0.03 2.41
C GLY A 65 15.42 0.28 2.18
N TYR A 66 15.65 1.21 1.27
CA TYR A 66 16.97 1.64 0.84
C TYR A 66 17.19 3.11 1.19
N ARG A 67 18.39 3.45 1.61
CA ARG A 67 18.85 4.84 1.70
C ARG A 67 19.78 5.13 0.52
N VAL A 68 19.24 5.78 -0.51
CA VAL A 68 20.00 6.16 -1.70
C VAL A 68 21.03 7.23 -1.32
N ARG A 69 22.30 6.86 -1.30
CA ARG A 69 23.40 7.75 -0.90
C ARG A 69 23.93 8.60 -2.04
N GLU A 70 23.82 8.11 -3.26
CA GLU A 70 24.37 8.79 -4.44
C GLU A 70 23.53 8.47 -5.69
N MET A 71 23.22 9.50 -6.45
CA MET A 71 22.71 9.39 -7.82
C MET A 71 23.80 9.88 -8.76
N ARG A 72 24.09 9.11 -9.81
CA ARG A 72 25.12 9.43 -10.81
C ARG A 72 24.49 9.54 -12.19
N GLU A 73 24.76 10.64 -12.85
CA GLU A 73 24.50 10.77 -14.28
C GLU A 73 25.74 10.30 -15.05
N VAL A 74 25.54 9.38 -15.98
CA VAL A 74 26.61 8.83 -16.82
C VAL A 74 26.29 9.04 -18.29
N SER A 75 27.33 9.31 -19.09
CA SER A 75 27.21 9.37 -20.56
C SER A 75 27.02 7.98 -21.16
N ASN A 76 26.67 7.91 -22.45
CA ASN A 76 26.59 6.66 -23.19
C ASN A 76 27.90 5.86 -23.19
N SER A 77 29.05 6.51 -22.97
CA SER A 77 30.36 5.88 -22.82
C SER A 77 30.72 5.45 -21.40
N GLY A 78 29.77 5.60 -20.44
CA GLY A 78 30.00 5.27 -19.04
C GLY A 78 30.75 6.32 -18.23
N LYS A 79 31.09 7.47 -18.83
CA LYS A 79 31.79 8.54 -18.12
C LYS A 79 30.80 9.29 -17.21
N ARG A 80 31.17 9.49 -15.95
CA ARG A 80 30.39 10.30 -15.00
C ARG A 80 30.30 11.75 -15.44
N ILE A 81 29.09 12.26 -15.62
CA ILE A 81 28.80 13.65 -15.99
C ILE A 81 28.52 14.46 -14.74
N ALA A 82 27.65 13.94 -13.86
CA ALA A 82 27.26 14.60 -12.63
C ALA A 82 27.01 13.59 -11.51
N HIS A 83 26.95 14.07 -10.27
CA HIS A 83 26.49 13.30 -9.11
C HIS A 83 25.72 14.20 -8.17
N LEU A 84 24.73 13.62 -7.51
CA LEU A 84 23.93 14.25 -6.48
C LEU A 84 23.86 13.31 -5.27
N ASN A 85 24.02 13.86 -4.08
CA ASN A 85 23.67 13.15 -2.85
C ASN A 85 22.23 13.52 -2.47
N PRO A 86 21.25 12.65 -2.76
CA PRO A 86 19.84 12.97 -2.50
C PRO A 86 19.54 13.13 -1.01
N LEU A 87 20.28 12.45 -0.13
CA LEU A 87 20.08 12.57 1.33
C LEU A 87 20.30 13.98 1.84
N ARG A 88 21.26 14.76 1.25
CA ARG A 88 21.48 16.15 1.66
C ARG A 88 20.29 17.06 1.38
N VAL A 89 19.55 16.76 0.31
CA VAL A 89 18.36 17.53 -0.07
C VAL A 89 17.14 17.06 0.73
N ILE A 90 17.01 15.76 0.88
CA ILE A 90 15.85 15.11 1.51
C ILE A 90 15.91 15.20 3.04
N ASP A 91 17.08 15.02 3.65
CA ASP A 91 17.23 15.14 5.12
C ASP A 91 16.88 16.56 5.60
N GLY A 92 17.14 17.58 4.78
CA GLY A 92 16.71 18.96 5.06
C GLY A 92 15.20 19.17 4.97
N ALA A 93 14.53 18.49 4.05
CA ALA A 93 13.10 18.66 3.78
C ALA A 93 12.22 17.68 4.58
N ALA A 94 12.68 16.46 4.84
CA ALA A 94 11.92 15.39 5.45
C ALA A 94 12.35 15.04 6.89
N ALA A 95 13.37 15.69 7.44
CA ALA A 95 13.87 15.48 8.81
C ALA A 95 14.11 13.99 9.14
N GLY A 96 14.67 13.23 8.20
CA GLY A 96 14.90 11.79 8.33
C GLY A 96 13.66 10.90 8.09
N ARG A 97 12.49 11.47 7.83
CA ARG A 97 11.22 10.77 7.58
C ARG A 97 11.07 10.43 6.10
N PHE A 98 12.01 9.64 5.60
CA PHE A 98 12.11 9.24 4.19
C PHE A 98 12.73 7.86 4.07
N VAL A 99 12.19 7.07 3.15
CA VAL A 99 12.78 5.80 2.72
C VAL A 99 12.44 5.53 1.26
N SER A 100 13.43 5.08 0.47
CA SER A 100 13.15 4.47 -0.84
C SER A 100 12.88 2.99 -0.61
N ILE A 101 11.73 2.49 -1.02
CA ILE A 101 11.30 1.11 -0.76
C ILE A 101 10.65 0.51 -2.01
N ALA A 102 10.80 -0.78 -2.23
CA ALA A 102 10.05 -1.44 -3.29
C ALA A 102 8.55 -1.35 -3.01
N ARG A 103 7.78 -1.04 -4.04
CA ARG A 103 6.32 -0.89 -3.93
C ARG A 103 5.66 -2.16 -3.39
N SER A 104 6.20 -3.34 -3.73
CA SER A 104 5.76 -4.64 -3.21
C SER A 104 5.99 -4.77 -1.71
N ASP A 105 7.14 -4.31 -1.21
CA ASP A 105 7.49 -4.44 0.21
C ASP A 105 6.64 -3.49 1.07
N LEU A 106 6.38 -2.28 0.57
CA LEU A 106 5.44 -1.36 1.21
C LEU A 106 4.00 -1.93 1.23
N ALA A 107 3.54 -2.53 0.13
CA ALA A 107 2.23 -3.18 0.07
C ALA A 107 2.14 -4.38 1.03
N ARG A 108 3.19 -5.20 1.08
CA ARG A 108 3.28 -6.33 2.01
C ARG A 108 3.29 -5.85 3.46
N ALA A 109 4.05 -4.81 3.79
CA ALA A 109 4.08 -4.26 5.15
C ALA A 109 2.72 -3.76 5.61
N THR A 110 1.96 -3.06 4.74
CA THR A 110 0.60 -2.61 5.06
C THR A 110 -0.38 -3.77 5.17
N TYR A 111 -0.29 -4.77 4.31
CA TYR A 111 -1.15 -5.95 4.36
C TYR A 111 -0.90 -6.80 5.63
N ASP A 112 0.37 -7.07 5.95
CA ASP A 112 0.74 -7.86 7.13
C ASP A 112 0.33 -7.17 8.44
N SER A 113 0.16 -5.83 8.44
CA SER A 113 -0.34 -5.10 9.61
C SER A 113 -1.80 -5.40 9.98
N LEU A 114 -2.53 -6.06 9.09
CA LEU A 114 -3.90 -6.54 9.35
C LEU A 114 -3.92 -7.79 10.24
N ASP A 115 -2.78 -8.46 10.41
CA ASP A 115 -2.58 -9.61 11.30
C ASP A 115 -3.65 -10.72 11.12
N GLY A 116 -4.06 -10.95 9.87
CA GLY A 116 -5.10 -11.93 9.54
C GLY A 116 -6.52 -11.60 9.98
N GLN A 117 -6.75 -10.40 10.53
CA GLN A 117 -8.05 -9.99 11.06
C GLN A 117 -9.04 -9.50 9.98
N VAL A 118 -8.57 -9.34 8.74
CA VAL A 118 -9.39 -8.86 7.62
C VAL A 118 -9.49 -9.95 6.57
N GLU A 119 -10.72 -10.35 6.23
CA GLU A 119 -10.95 -11.27 5.14
C GLU A 119 -10.43 -10.68 3.83
N THR A 120 -9.64 -11.45 3.09
CA THR A 120 -9.15 -11.04 1.77
C THR A 120 -9.48 -12.10 0.73
N ILE A 121 -10.25 -11.71 -0.27
CA ILE A 121 -10.65 -12.53 -1.41
C ILE A 121 -9.66 -12.26 -2.54
N PHE A 122 -8.72 -13.16 -2.75
CA PHE A 122 -7.78 -13.11 -3.86
C PHE A 122 -8.32 -13.80 -5.11
N GLY A 123 -7.87 -13.36 -6.29
CA GLY A 123 -8.26 -13.95 -7.57
C GLY A 123 -9.66 -13.58 -8.02
N ASP A 124 -10.28 -12.56 -7.41
CA ASP A 124 -11.62 -12.12 -7.73
C ASP A 124 -11.71 -10.57 -7.82
N THR A 125 -12.79 -10.10 -8.40
CA THR A 125 -13.06 -8.65 -8.52
C THR A 125 -14.57 -8.41 -8.54
N VAL A 126 -14.95 -7.16 -8.28
CA VAL A 126 -16.35 -6.73 -8.41
C VAL A 126 -16.75 -6.71 -9.88
N ASP A 127 -17.87 -7.36 -10.20
CA ASP A 127 -18.49 -7.37 -11.52
C ASP A 127 -19.67 -6.39 -11.57
N GLU A 128 -20.53 -6.40 -10.55
CA GLU A 128 -21.70 -5.55 -10.48
C GLU A 128 -21.97 -5.07 -9.05
N ILE A 129 -22.42 -3.83 -8.90
CA ILE A 129 -22.90 -3.28 -7.64
C ILE A 129 -24.31 -2.75 -7.87
N THR A 130 -25.24 -3.18 -7.01
CA THR A 130 -26.60 -2.64 -6.95
C THR A 130 -26.82 -1.99 -5.60
N GLU A 131 -26.97 -0.68 -5.58
CA GLU A 131 -27.27 0.08 -4.36
C GLU A 131 -28.76 -0.03 -4.04
N THR A 132 -29.06 -0.21 -2.77
CA THR A 132 -30.39 -0.13 -2.16
C THR A 132 -30.40 1.00 -1.11
N GLU A 133 -31.55 1.26 -0.46
CA GLU A 133 -31.60 2.26 0.60
C GLU A 133 -30.74 1.89 1.82
N ASP A 134 -30.53 0.60 2.07
CA ASP A 134 -29.89 0.11 3.30
C ASP A 134 -28.50 -0.53 3.08
N HIS A 135 -28.19 -0.99 1.87
CA HIS A 135 -26.96 -1.75 1.59
C HIS A 135 -26.57 -1.72 0.10
N ALA A 136 -25.35 -2.14 -0.15
CA ALA A 136 -24.82 -2.41 -1.49
C ALA A 136 -24.77 -3.94 -1.71
N ALA A 137 -25.56 -4.45 -2.67
CA ALA A 137 -25.45 -5.81 -3.15
C ALA A 137 -24.35 -5.90 -4.20
N VAL A 138 -23.34 -6.72 -3.93
CA VAL A 138 -22.15 -6.87 -4.77
C VAL A 138 -22.11 -8.26 -5.37
N ARG A 139 -21.98 -8.34 -6.70
CA ARG A 139 -21.69 -9.58 -7.43
C ARG A 139 -20.23 -9.57 -7.86
N PHE A 140 -19.52 -10.63 -7.53
CA PHE A 140 -18.13 -10.84 -7.92
C PHE A 140 -18.03 -11.56 -9.26
N ALA A 141 -16.90 -11.43 -9.95
CA ALA A 141 -16.65 -12.09 -11.23
C ALA A 141 -16.69 -13.64 -11.15
N SER A 142 -16.40 -14.19 -9.97
CA SER A 142 -16.59 -15.64 -9.70
C SER A 142 -18.05 -16.08 -9.68
N GLY A 143 -19.01 -15.16 -9.67
CA GLY A 143 -20.44 -15.41 -9.53
C GLY A 143 -20.95 -15.41 -8.09
N ALA A 144 -20.06 -15.30 -7.09
CA ALA A 144 -20.48 -15.12 -5.70
C ALA A 144 -21.15 -13.76 -5.51
N ALA A 145 -22.11 -13.68 -4.58
CA ALA A 145 -22.79 -12.42 -4.24
C ALA A 145 -22.77 -12.23 -2.73
N ARG A 146 -22.58 -10.97 -2.30
CA ARG A 146 -22.59 -10.56 -0.88
C ARG A 146 -23.19 -9.16 -0.74
N GLU A 147 -23.62 -8.85 0.47
CA GLU A 147 -24.14 -7.54 0.86
C GLU A 147 -23.15 -6.84 1.80
N PHE A 148 -22.97 -5.55 1.56
CA PHE A 148 -22.13 -4.66 2.35
C PHE A 148 -22.90 -3.39 2.70
N ASP A 149 -22.54 -2.76 3.79
CA ASP A 149 -23.11 -1.45 4.17
C ASP A 149 -22.49 -0.32 3.34
N LEU A 150 -21.25 -0.54 2.83
CA LEU A 150 -20.47 0.38 1.97
C LEU A 150 -19.44 -0.39 1.14
#